data_401e339848e65a21b465222ed7a85335
#
_entry.id   401e339848e65a21b465222ed7a85335
#
_cell.length_a   1.000
_cell.length_b   1.000
_cell.length_c   1.000
_cell.angle_alpha   90.00
_cell.angle_beta   90.00
_cell.angle_gamma   90.00
#
_symmetry.space_group_name_H-M   'P 1'
#
loop_
_entity.id
_entity.type
_entity.pdbx_description
1 polymer ?
#
loop_
_entity_poly.entity_id
_entity_poly.type
_entity_poly.pdbx_seq_one_letter_code
_entity_poly.pdbx_strand_id
1 'polypeptide(L)'
;MRIPSVIEAVSAHLRLALALAGAGLVLALVLAGPGAPAATAQKASKPPPLPERLSETGLDTAALLSFSPQYPLWTDGADKRRWIALPPGEAVDASDPDDWRFPVGTRLWKEFSFAGRPVETRYMEALPGGEWRYATYVWEGDDALRASDEGVPAGVPVQGGSGRHVIPGASDCRSCHEGRPSPVLGFSLLQLSGDRDPNAPHARFDADDVTVASLVRSGQLRGLAPSLVAPRVEAASPTERAALGYLHGNCGGCHNDVGPLAPLGMVLAQSFGRDAPALPTLVDRPSRFRLWDRPDAVHRVAPGAPERSVLLHRLRARDPQTQMPPVGSLVVDEEAARLIERWIDEGVPGGRLASLHR
;
A
#
# COMPACT_ATOMS: atom_id res chain seq x y z
N MET A 1 -66.33 -8.25 -21.45
CA MET A 1 -65.52 -7.36 -20.60
C MET A 1 -64.12 -7.32 -21.18
N ARG A 2 -63.73 -6.26 -21.93
CA ARG A 2 -62.43 -6.18 -22.59
C ARG A 2 -61.41 -5.51 -21.65
N ILE A 3 -60.30 -6.15 -21.46
CA ILE A 3 -59.15 -5.63 -20.67
C ILE A 3 -58.39 -4.69 -21.58
N PRO A 4 -58.13 -3.40 -21.23
CA PRO A 4 -57.35 -2.50 -22.05
C PRO A 4 -55.86 -2.91 -22.05
N SER A 5 -55.19 -2.70 -23.21
CA SER A 5 -53.81 -3.08 -23.42
C SER A 5 -52.86 -2.14 -22.69
N VAL A 6 -51.67 -2.67 -22.31
CA VAL A 6 -50.57 -1.96 -21.58
C VAL A 6 -50.14 -0.67 -22.26
N ILE A 7 -50.38 -0.51 -23.56
CA ILE A 7 -50.03 0.69 -24.39
C ILE A 7 -50.88 1.90 -24.05
N GLU A 8 -52.16 1.71 -23.65
CA GLU A 8 -53.05 2.84 -23.33
C GLU A 8 -52.78 3.42 -21.93
N ALA A 9 -52.25 2.65 -20.99
CA ALA A 9 -51.90 3.11 -19.64
C ALA A 9 -50.64 4.04 -19.65
N VAL A 10 -49.67 3.81 -20.55
CA VAL A 10 -48.44 4.61 -20.65
C VAL A 10 -48.73 6.00 -21.25
N SER A 11 -49.71 6.10 -22.16
CA SER A 11 -50.07 7.36 -22.81
C SER A 11 -50.78 8.36 -21.89
N ALA A 12 -51.50 7.87 -20.85
CA ALA A 12 -52.21 8.73 -19.89
C ALA A 12 -51.24 9.39 -18.87
N HIS A 13 -50.22 8.69 -18.46
CA HIS A 13 -49.23 9.20 -17.51
C HIS A 13 -48.26 10.22 -18.11
N LEU A 14 -47.99 10.11 -19.42
CA LEU A 14 -47.11 11.05 -20.13
C LEU A 14 -47.79 12.41 -20.40
N ARG A 15 -49.13 12.45 -20.49
CA ARG A 15 -49.89 13.70 -20.65
C ARG A 15 -50.10 14.46 -19.38
N LEU A 16 -50.08 13.83 -18.21
CA LEU A 16 -50.18 14.47 -16.92
C LEU A 16 -48.83 15.10 -16.47
N ALA A 17 -47.71 14.54 -16.90
CA ALA A 17 -46.36 15.07 -16.59
C ALA A 17 -46.05 16.36 -17.38
N LEU A 18 -46.63 16.55 -18.58
CA LEU A 18 -46.43 17.77 -19.39
C LEU A 18 -47.34 18.94 -18.97
N ALA A 19 -48.43 18.69 -18.24
CA ALA A 19 -49.34 19.74 -17.78
C ALA A 19 -48.89 20.43 -16.50
N LEU A 20 -47.97 19.85 -15.74
CA LEU A 20 -47.42 20.41 -14.47
C LEU A 20 -46.13 21.17 -14.67
N ALA A 21 -45.50 21.16 -15.86
CA ALA A 21 -44.28 21.90 -16.16
C ALA A 21 -44.51 23.35 -16.66
N GLY A 22 -45.75 23.79 -16.78
CA GLY A 22 -46.11 25.07 -17.39
C GLY A 22 -46.51 26.22 -16.47
N ALA A 23 -46.46 26.05 -15.13
CA ALA A 23 -46.97 27.05 -14.20
C ALA A 23 -45.98 27.37 -13.07
N GLY A 24 -44.75 27.70 -13.38
CA GLY A 24 -43.72 28.00 -12.35
C GLY A 24 -42.59 28.91 -12.81
N LEU A 25 -42.83 29.76 -13.83
CA LEU A 25 -41.85 30.80 -14.18
C LEU A 25 -42.30 32.13 -13.58
N VAL A 26 -42.11 32.31 -12.27
CA VAL A 26 -42.17 33.61 -11.61
C VAL A 26 -40.74 34.09 -11.36
N LEU A 27 -40.47 35.16 -12.07
CA LEU A 27 -39.37 36.10 -12.06
C LEU A 27 -38.76 36.32 -10.67
N ALA A 28 -37.62 35.69 -10.38
CA ALA A 28 -36.73 36.12 -9.32
C ALA A 28 -35.61 36.95 -9.95
N LEU A 29 -35.81 38.26 -9.97
CA LEU A 29 -34.75 39.23 -10.28
C LEU A 29 -33.85 39.30 -9.05
N VAL A 30 -32.80 38.45 -8.99
CA VAL A 30 -31.75 38.57 -7.98
C VAL A 30 -30.76 39.62 -8.47
N LEU A 31 -30.70 40.71 -7.74
CA LEU A 31 -29.69 41.77 -7.86
C LEU A 31 -28.30 41.12 -7.78
N ALA A 32 -27.63 41.00 -8.91
CA ALA A 32 -26.24 40.60 -8.97
C ALA A 32 -25.39 41.73 -8.35
N GLY A 33 -24.95 41.52 -7.11
CA GLY A 33 -23.82 42.26 -6.54
C GLY A 33 -22.55 42.02 -7.35
N PRO A 34 -21.55 42.93 -7.27
CA PRO A 34 -20.32 42.76 -8.03
C PRO A 34 -19.68 41.42 -7.69
N GLY A 35 -19.61 40.53 -8.68
CA GLY A 35 -19.08 39.17 -8.53
C GLY A 35 -17.66 39.20 -8.00
N ALA A 36 -17.40 38.42 -6.96
CA ALA A 36 -16.04 38.10 -6.58
C ALA A 36 -15.32 37.58 -7.83
N PRO A 37 -14.08 37.98 -8.08
CA PRO A 37 -13.34 37.49 -9.23
C PRO A 37 -13.30 35.94 -9.16
N ALA A 38 -13.78 35.28 -10.20
CA ALA A 38 -13.62 33.84 -10.34
C ALA A 38 -12.13 33.55 -10.22
N ALA A 39 -11.77 32.74 -9.22
CA ALA A 39 -10.40 32.26 -9.09
C ALA A 39 -10.06 31.57 -10.40
N THR A 40 -9.24 32.21 -11.21
CA THR A 40 -8.69 31.64 -12.43
C THR A 40 -7.95 30.39 -12.00
N ALA A 41 -8.50 29.23 -12.38
CA ALA A 41 -7.81 27.95 -12.21
C ALA A 41 -6.47 28.08 -12.96
N GLN A 42 -5.43 28.33 -12.18
CA GLN A 42 -4.09 28.48 -12.70
C GLN A 42 -3.72 27.13 -13.27
N LYS A 43 -3.57 27.08 -14.59
CA LYS A 43 -3.21 25.87 -15.32
C LYS A 43 -1.93 25.37 -14.66
N ALA A 44 -2.02 24.23 -13.97
CA ALA A 44 -0.88 23.68 -13.23
C ALA A 44 0.29 23.55 -14.21
N SER A 45 1.37 24.29 -13.97
CA SER A 45 2.57 24.18 -14.76
C SER A 45 3.09 22.75 -14.63
N LYS A 46 3.55 22.16 -15.75
CA LYS A 46 4.18 20.84 -15.72
C LYS A 46 5.29 20.86 -14.67
N PRO A 47 5.34 19.85 -13.76
CA PRO A 47 6.39 19.81 -12.75
C PRO A 47 7.77 19.80 -13.45
N PRO A 48 8.80 20.38 -12.82
CA PRO A 48 10.15 20.36 -13.38
C PRO A 48 10.60 18.90 -13.57
N PRO A 49 11.53 18.63 -14.52
CA PRO A 49 12.05 17.28 -14.71
C PRO A 49 12.68 16.75 -13.42
N LEU A 50 12.69 15.44 -13.25
CA LEU A 50 13.41 14.81 -12.15
C LEU A 50 14.92 15.08 -12.28
N PRO A 51 15.63 15.36 -11.18
CA PRO A 51 17.08 15.52 -11.20
C PRO A 51 17.80 14.29 -11.78
N GLU A 52 18.95 14.50 -12.41
CA GLU A 52 19.76 13.39 -12.92
C GLU A 52 20.62 12.75 -11.82
N ARG A 53 20.92 13.50 -10.75
CA ARG A 53 21.71 13.03 -9.61
C ARG A 53 20.88 12.98 -8.34
N LEU A 54 21.15 11.97 -7.51
CA LEU A 54 20.50 11.82 -6.20
C LEU A 54 20.79 13.03 -5.30
N SER A 55 22.01 13.55 -5.29
CA SER A 55 22.42 14.73 -4.53
C SER A 55 21.58 15.97 -4.83
N GLU A 56 20.99 16.07 -6.02
CA GLU A 56 20.13 17.18 -6.45
C GLU A 56 18.68 17.04 -5.99
N THR A 57 18.28 15.86 -5.44
CA THR A 57 16.91 15.62 -4.96
C THR A 57 16.63 16.27 -3.61
N GLY A 58 17.66 16.75 -2.92
CA GLY A 58 17.57 17.31 -1.57
C GLY A 58 17.61 16.25 -0.48
N LEU A 59 18.19 15.08 -0.74
CA LEU A 59 18.48 14.07 0.29
C LEU A 59 19.58 14.59 1.23
N ASP A 60 19.16 14.98 2.44
CA ASP A 60 20.04 15.31 3.57
C ASP A 60 19.69 14.42 4.75
N THR A 61 20.39 13.31 4.88
CA THR A 61 20.09 12.29 5.88
C THR A 61 20.21 12.74 7.34
N ALA A 62 20.90 13.87 7.59
CA ALA A 62 21.04 14.44 8.91
C ALA A 62 19.87 15.37 9.30
N ALA A 63 19.21 15.97 8.29
CA ALA A 63 18.12 16.92 8.50
C ALA A 63 16.71 16.33 8.29
N LEU A 64 16.61 15.17 7.64
CA LEU A 64 15.36 14.54 7.29
C LEU A 64 14.85 13.60 8.41
N LEU A 65 13.54 13.39 8.45
CA LEU A 65 12.94 12.40 9.34
C LEU A 65 13.24 10.99 8.85
N SER A 66 13.95 10.19 9.64
CA SER A 66 14.14 8.76 9.37
C SER A 66 12.97 7.94 9.87
N PHE A 67 12.70 6.79 9.24
CA PHE A 67 11.68 5.86 9.69
C PHE A 67 11.95 4.43 9.28
N SER A 68 11.56 3.50 10.14
CA SER A 68 11.60 2.07 9.88
C SER A 68 10.21 1.44 10.10
N PRO A 69 9.61 0.86 9.06
CA PRO A 69 8.35 0.13 9.22
C PRO A 69 8.54 -1.10 10.09
N GLN A 70 7.55 -1.43 10.93
CA GLN A 70 7.65 -2.62 11.78
C GLN A 70 7.53 -3.95 11.01
N TYR A 71 6.87 -3.94 9.84
CA TYR A 71 6.77 -5.08 8.93
C TYR A 71 7.35 -4.69 7.56
N PRO A 72 8.68 -4.73 7.41
CA PRO A 72 9.33 -4.25 6.22
C PRO A 72 9.07 -5.15 5.01
N LEU A 73 9.02 -4.54 3.82
CA LEU A 73 8.99 -5.28 2.56
C LEU A 73 10.31 -6.03 2.37
N TRP A 74 10.24 -7.34 2.09
CA TRP A 74 11.37 -8.14 1.66
C TRP A 74 11.90 -7.68 0.30
N THR A 75 13.21 -7.66 0.14
CA THR A 75 13.89 -7.36 -1.13
C THR A 75 15.26 -8.02 -1.11
N ASP A 76 15.27 -9.34 -1.34
CA ASP A 76 16.47 -10.17 -1.55
C ASP A 76 17.59 -10.02 -0.49
N GLY A 77 17.22 -9.68 0.75
CA GLY A 77 18.16 -9.49 1.84
C GLY A 77 18.81 -8.11 1.89
N ALA A 78 18.41 -7.16 1.06
CA ALA A 78 18.92 -5.79 1.15
C ALA A 78 18.63 -5.14 2.50
N ASP A 79 19.60 -4.47 3.09
CA ASP A 79 19.37 -3.49 4.16
C ASP A 79 18.69 -2.25 3.58
N LYS A 80 17.88 -1.57 4.41
CA LYS A 80 17.09 -0.43 3.92
C LYS A 80 17.08 0.71 4.92
N ARG A 81 17.39 1.92 4.46
CA ARG A 81 17.16 3.17 5.19
C ARG A 81 16.10 4.00 4.48
N ARG A 82 15.32 4.77 5.24
CA ARG A 82 14.22 5.55 4.66
C ARG A 82 14.13 6.92 5.31
N TRP A 83 13.81 7.91 4.49
CA TRP A 83 13.64 9.29 4.93
C TRP A 83 12.40 9.90 4.28
N ILE A 84 11.83 10.88 4.97
CA ILE A 84 10.75 11.69 4.48
C ILE A 84 11.01 13.17 4.76
N ALA A 85 10.67 14.02 3.80
CA ALA A 85 10.59 15.47 3.93
C ALA A 85 9.14 15.92 3.74
N LEU A 86 8.58 16.61 4.72
CA LEU A 86 7.33 17.33 4.58
C LEU A 86 7.62 18.80 4.24
N PRO A 87 6.80 19.48 3.44
CA PRO A 87 6.93 20.91 3.24
C PRO A 87 6.83 21.67 4.57
N PRO A 88 7.53 22.79 4.73
CA PRO A 88 7.52 23.56 5.97
C PRO A 88 6.11 23.97 6.40
N GLY A 89 5.76 23.66 7.66
CA GLY A 89 4.45 23.99 8.25
C GLY A 89 3.30 23.04 7.87
N GLU A 90 3.54 22.13 6.92
CA GLU A 90 2.57 21.13 6.49
C GLU A 90 2.61 19.88 7.36
N ALA A 91 1.53 19.11 7.33
CA ALA A 91 1.40 17.85 8.06
C ALA A 91 0.67 16.80 7.21
N VAL A 92 0.93 15.54 7.50
CA VAL A 92 0.17 14.42 6.98
C VAL A 92 -1.22 14.41 7.61
N ASP A 93 -2.27 14.29 6.81
CA ASP A 93 -3.64 14.11 7.26
C ASP A 93 -3.95 12.61 7.44
N ALA A 94 -4.18 12.21 8.68
CA ALA A 94 -4.51 10.85 9.09
C ALA A 94 -5.98 10.73 9.54
N SER A 95 -6.88 11.59 9.07
CA SER A 95 -8.32 11.53 9.37
C SER A 95 -8.93 10.20 8.92
N ASP A 96 -8.46 9.62 7.81
CA ASP A 96 -8.63 8.21 7.48
C ASP A 96 -7.38 7.44 7.96
N PRO A 97 -7.49 6.57 8.99
CA PRO A 97 -6.33 5.87 9.53
C PRO A 97 -5.69 4.88 8.54
N ASP A 98 -6.43 4.42 7.54
CA ASP A 98 -5.97 3.44 6.56
C ASP A 98 -5.45 4.10 5.27
N ASP A 99 -5.72 5.40 5.06
CA ASP A 99 -5.40 6.12 3.83
C ASP A 99 -4.91 7.56 4.12
N TRP A 100 -3.69 7.67 4.58
CA TRP A 100 -3.08 8.95 4.90
C TRP A 100 -2.86 9.81 3.66
N ARG A 101 -3.19 11.10 3.78
CA ARG A 101 -2.97 12.08 2.71
C ARG A 101 -1.73 12.91 3.00
N PHE A 102 -0.86 12.97 1.99
CA PHE A 102 0.41 13.68 2.07
C PHE A 102 0.30 15.04 1.36
N PRO A 103 0.84 16.12 1.93
CA PRO A 103 0.86 17.43 1.28
C PRO A 103 1.69 17.39 -0.01
N VAL A 104 1.29 18.24 -0.97
CA VAL A 104 2.05 18.44 -2.22
C VAL A 104 3.47 18.90 -1.90
N GLY A 105 4.46 18.29 -2.56
CA GLY A 105 5.88 18.53 -2.27
C GLY A 105 6.47 17.62 -1.19
N THR A 106 5.68 16.70 -0.60
CA THR A 106 6.25 15.62 0.21
C THR A 106 7.20 14.77 -0.62
N ARG A 107 8.38 14.50 -0.10
CA ARG A 107 9.41 13.69 -0.76
C ARG A 107 9.83 12.55 0.15
N LEU A 108 10.04 11.37 -0.44
CA LEU A 108 10.52 10.19 0.27
C LEU A 108 11.69 9.57 -0.48
N TRP A 109 12.62 9.03 0.29
CA TRP A 109 13.78 8.27 -0.20
C TRP A 109 13.85 6.94 0.50
N LYS A 110 14.21 5.90 -0.26
CA LYS A 110 14.44 4.57 0.26
C LYS A 110 15.73 4.02 -0.36
N GLU A 111 16.76 3.98 0.43
CA GLU A 111 18.05 3.42 0.07
C GLU A 111 18.07 1.92 0.31
N PHE A 112 18.69 1.19 -0.60
CA PHE A 112 18.97 -0.24 -0.48
C PHE A 112 20.48 -0.45 -0.52
N SER A 113 20.98 -1.26 0.41
CA SER A 113 22.38 -1.59 0.51
C SER A 113 22.59 -3.09 0.71
N PHE A 114 23.71 -3.60 0.23
CA PHE A 114 24.16 -4.98 0.41
C PHE A 114 25.57 -4.96 0.98
N ALA A 115 25.83 -5.70 2.04
CA ALA A 115 27.10 -5.73 2.76
C ALA A 115 27.64 -4.30 3.06
N GLY A 116 26.74 -3.40 3.49
CA GLY A 116 27.07 -2.03 3.85
C GLY A 116 27.31 -1.07 2.66
N ARG A 117 27.17 -1.53 1.41
CA ARG A 117 27.33 -0.70 0.21
C ARG A 117 25.98 -0.32 -0.38
N PRO A 118 25.67 0.98 -0.54
CA PRO A 118 24.44 1.40 -1.20
C PRO A 118 24.49 0.99 -2.68
N VAL A 119 23.33 0.54 -3.19
CA VAL A 119 23.16 0.03 -4.55
C VAL A 119 22.13 0.85 -5.32
N GLU A 120 20.99 1.13 -4.70
CA GLU A 120 19.98 2.02 -5.27
C GLU A 120 19.35 2.89 -4.19
N THR A 121 18.84 4.05 -4.60
CA THR A 121 17.91 4.87 -3.81
C THR A 121 16.68 5.18 -4.64
N ARG A 122 15.53 4.72 -4.19
CA ARG A 122 14.23 5.05 -4.78
C ARG A 122 13.72 6.36 -4.20
N TYR A 123 13.19 7.19 -5.07
CA TYR A 123 12.64 8.50 -4.77
C TYR A 123 11.19 8.57 -5.19
N MET A 124 10.36 9.23 -4.40
CA MET A 124 9.00 9.57 -4.79
C MET A 124 8.63 10.95 -4.25
N GLU A 125 7.77 11.66 -4.99
CA GLU A 125 7.33 13.02 -4.66
C GLU A 125 5.85 13.20 -4.97
N ALA A 126 5.14 13.82 -4.02
CA ALA A 126 3.74 14.20 -4.16
C ALA A 126 3.59 15.44 -5.05
N LEU A 127 2.78 15.34 -6.08
CA LEU A 127 2.47 16.41 -7.04
C LEU A 127 1.06 16.95 -6.82
N PRO A 128 0.73 18.14 -7.38
CA PRO A 128 -0.64 18.64 -7.40
C PRO A 128 -1.61 17.63 -8.04
N GLY A 129 -2.86 17.62 -7.56
CA GLY A 129 -3.90 16.72 -8.09
C GLY A 129 -3.87 15.30 -7.52
N GLY A 130 -3.03 15.04 -6.51
CA GLY A 130 -2.90 13.70 -5.91
C GLY A 130 -2.01 12.76 -6.69
N GLU A 131 -1.31 13.27 -7.70
CA GLU A 131 -0.35 12.50 -8.49
C GLU A 131 0.96 12.32 -7.73
N TRP A 132 1.70 11.26 -8.09
CA TRP A 132 3.04 11.01 -7.59
C TRP A 132 3.99 10.72 -8.74
N ARG A 133 5.24 11.13 -8.58
CA ARG A 133 6.31 10.76 -9.50
C ARG A 133 7.36 9.92 -8.79
N TYR A 134 7.98 9.04 -9.55
CA TYR A 134 8.90 8.03 -9.06
C TYR A 134 10.19 8.09 -9.85
N ALA A 135 11.33 7.86 -9.18
CA ALA A 135 12.63 7.65 -9.82
C ALA A 135 13.45 6.64 -9.01
N THR A 136 14.32 5.94 -9.68
CA THR A 136 15.37 5.14 -9.05
C THR A 136 16.73 5.71 -9.43
N TYR A 137 17.60 5.85 -8.45
CA TYR A 137 18.98 6.29 -8.61
C TYR A 137 19.90 5.11 -8.29
N VAL A 138 20.81 4.79 -9.20
CA VAL A 138 21.79 3.71 -9.05
C VAL A 138 23.11 4.30 -8.58
N TRP A 139 23.67 3.76 -7.52
CA TRP A 139 24.90 4.27 -6.91
C TRP A 139 26.14 3.97 -7.77
N GLU A 140 26.91 5.02 -8.06
CA GLU A 140 28.19 4.99 -8.77
C GLU A 140 29.21 5.84 -7.98
N GLY A 141 30.04 5.18 -7.16
CA GLY A 141 30.97 5.90 -6.26
C GLY A 141 30.24 6.65 -5.15
N ASP A 142 30.43 7.96 -5.05
CA ASP A 142 29.94 8.80 -3.95
C ASP A 142 28.58 9.45 -4.23
N ASP A 143 27.99 9.24 -5.44
CA ASP A 143 26.66 9.74 -5.81
C ASP A 143 25.90 8.66 -6.60
N ALA A 144 24.61 8.90 -6.86
CA ALA A 144 23.80 7.99 -7.65
C ALA A 144 23.15 8.71 -8.85
N LEU A 145 23.13 8.03 -9.98
CA LEU A 145 22.55 8.52 -11.22
C LEU A 145 21.16 7.95 -11.45
N ARG A 146 20.26 8.76 -12.00
CA ARG A 146 18.89 8.36 -12.30
C ARG A 146 18.90 7.25 -13.38
N ALA A 147 18.30 6.13 -13.05
CA ALA A 147 18.06 5.06 -14.01
C ALA A 147 17.04 5.49 -15.07
N SER A 148 17.05 4.82 -16.22
CA SER A 148 16.00 4.99 -17.22
C SER A 148 14.64 4.55 -16.69
N ASP A 149 13.57 4.91 -17.38
CA ASP A 149 12.20 4.51 -17.00
C ASP A 149 11.96 2.98 -17.07
N GLU A 150 12.82 2.26 -17.78
CA GLU A 150 12.84 0.79 -17.83
C GLU A 150 13.58 0.16 -16.64
N GLY A 151 14.32 0.96 -15.85
CA GLY A 151 15.19 0.46 -14.81
C GLY A 151 16.41 -0.30 -15.36
N VAL A 152 16.88 -1.30 -14.58
CA VAL A 152 17.94 -2.24 -15.00
C VAL A 152 17.45 -3.66 -14.82
N PRO A 153 16.69 -4.23 -15.77
CA PRO A 153 16.09 -5.56 -15.63
C PRO A 153 17.11 -6.68 -15.46
N ALA A 154 18.31 -6.53 -16.07
CA ALA A 154 19.43 -7.45 -15.88
C ALA A 154 20.01 -7.42 -14.45
N GLY A 155 19.64 -6.41 -13.66
CA GLY A 155 20.14 -6.14 -12.32
C GLY A 155 21.59 -5.68 -12.30
N VAL A 156 22.00 -5.17 -11.14
CA VAL A 156 23.40 -4.79 -10.85
C VAL A 156 24.03 -5.86 -9.95
N PRO A 157 25.37 -6.10 -10.04
CA PRO A 157 26.06 -7.06 -9.16
C PRO A 157 25.99 -6.59 -7.69
N VAL A 158 25.69 -7.55 -6.79
CA VAL A 158 25.68 -7.33 -5.34
C VAL A 158 26.36 -8.47 -4.61
N GLN A 159 26.81 -8.23 -3.38
CA GLN A 159 27.33 -9.28 -2.51
C GLN A 159 26.16 -9.89 -1.71
N GLY A 160 26.00 -11.20 -1.83
CA GLY A 160 24.90 -11.94 -1.19
C GLY A 160 23.63 -12.04 -2.04
N GLY A 161 22.57 -12.62 -1.46
CA GLY A 161 21.32 -12.86 -2.14
C GLY A 161 21.47 -13.71 -3.40
N SER A 162 20.93 -13.26 -4.52
CA SER A 162 21.08 -13.91 -5.84
C SER A 162 22.39 -13.51 -6.57
N GLY A 163 23.25 -12.72 -5.95
CA GLY A 163 24.42 -12.10 -6.59
C GLY A 163 24.10 -10.91 -7.51
N ARG A 164 22.83 -10.63 -7.73
CA ARG A 164 22.33 -9.50 -8.53
C ARG A 164 21.09 -8.87 -7.89
N HIS A 165 20.97 -7.55 -8.02
CA HIS A 165 19.80 -6.80 -7.59
C HIS A 165 19.14 -6.13 -8.78
N VAL A 166 17.88 -6.44 -9.04
CA VAL A 166 17.10 -5.85 -10.14
C VAL A 166 16.68 -4.44 -9.77
N ILE A 167 17.00 -3.47 -10.60
CA ILE A 167 16.57 -2.09 -10.43
C ILE A 167 15.21 -1.93 -11.12
N PRO A 168 14.14 -1.58 -10.38
CA PRO A 168 12.80 -1.48 -10.96
C PRO A 168 12.68 -0.27 -11.89
N GLY A 169 11.88 -0.44 -12.94
CA GLY A 169 11.44 0.65 -13.80
C GLY A 169 10.25 1.42 -13.21
N ALA A 170 9.86 2.49 -13.88
CA ALA A 170 8.74 3.33 -13.44
C ALA A 170 7.41 2.57 -13.38
N SER A 171 7.18 1.61 -14.29
CA SER A 171 5.99 0.74 -14.27
C SER A 171 5.95 -0.18 -13.07
N ASP A 172 7.10 -0.71 -12.66
CA ASP A 172 7.20 -1.59 -11.48
C ASP A 172 6.92 -0.81 -10.19
N CYS A 173 7.41 0.46 -10.11
CA CYS A 173 7.07 1.34 -9.00
C CYS A 173 5.55 1.52 -8.87
N ARG A 174 4.88 1.88 -9.98
CA ARG A 174 3.42 2.05 -10.01
C ARG A 174 2.67 0.78 -9.64
N SER A 175 3.11 -0.37 -10.10
CA SER A 175 2.46 -1.66 -9.80
C SER A 175 2.28 -1.93 -8.30
N CYS A 176 3.22 -1.47 -7.46
CA CYS A 176 3.14 -1.59 -6.01
C CYS A 176 2.52 -0.36 -5.35
N HIS A 177 2.90 0.86 -5.80
CA HIS A 177 2.55 2.11 -5.12
C HIS A 177 1.14 2.62 -5.48
N GLU A 178 0.61 2.27 -6.66
CA GLU A 178 -0.74 2.66 -7.09
C GLU A 178 -1.80 1.57 -6.84
N GLY A 179 -1.48 0.57 -6.02
CA GLY A 179 -2.38 -0.51 -5.62
C GLY A 179 -3.41 -0.11 -4.55
N ARG A 180 -3.36 1.14 -4.06
CA ARG A 180 -4.26 1.72 -3.05
C ARG A 180 -4.24 3.25 -3.16
N PRO A 181 -5.23 3.96 -2.55
CA PRO A 181 -5.33 5.43 -2.68
C PRO A 181 -4.07 6.15 -2.19
N SER A 182 -3.52 5.79 -1.03
CA SER A 182 -2.23 6.30 -0.59
C SER A 182 -1.08 5.46 -1.13
N PRO A 183 -0.21 6.02 -1.99
CA PRO A 183 0.90 5.27 -2.58
C PRO A 183 2.11 5.14 -1.65
N VAL A 184 2.09 5.75 -0.46
CA VAL A 184 3.21 5.69 0.48
C VAL A 184 3.16 4.41 1.30
N LEU A 185 3.94 3.43 0.88
CA LEU A 185 4.06 2.14 1.55
C LEU A 185 5.11 2.22 2.68
N GLY A 186 4.78 1.67 3.86
CA GLY A 186 5.70 1.63 4.99
C GLY A 186 5.72 2.87 5.88
N PHE A 187 5.12 3.99 5.47
CA PHE A 187 4.88 5.16 6.31
C PHE A 187 3.37 5.29 6.55
N SER A 188 2.86 4.50 7.48
CA SER A 188 1.43 4.37 7.77
C SER A 188 1.21 4.04 9.24
N LEU A 189 -0.04 4.04 9.66
CA LEU A 189 -0.46 3.87 11.04
C LEU A 189 0.17 2.64 11.71
N LEU A 190 -0.03 1.46 11.14
CA LEU A 190 0.51 0.21 11.69
C LEU A 190 2.03 0.17 11.59
N GLN A 191 2.59 0.62 10.47
CA GLN A 191 4.03 0.51 10.21
C GLN A 191 4.88 1.39 11.13
N LEU A 192 4.34 2.53 11.59
CA LEU A 192 5.00 3.46 12.51
C LEU A 192 4.48 3.36 13.95
N SER A 193 3.71 2.32 14.27
CA SER A 193 3.23 2.08 15.64
C SER A 193 4.38 1.95 16.63
N GLY A 194 4.20 2.52 17.83
CA GLY A 194 5.12 2.33 18.95
C GLY A 194 4.99 0.94 19.60
N ASP A 195 3.87 0.23 19.42
CA ASP A 195 3.68 -1.16 19.84
C ASP A 195 4.32 -2.09 18.80
N ARG A 196 5.65 -2.18 18.85
CA ARG A 196 6.43 -3.00 17.92
C ARG A 196 6.24 -4.49 18.16
N ASP A 197 6.15 -5.26 17.09
CA ASP A 197 6.11 -6.71 17.14
C ASP A 197 7.53 -7.29 17.22
N PRO A 198 7.92 -7.94 18.34
CA PRO A 198 9.27 -8.48 18.50
C PRO A 198 9.55 -9.68 17.57
N ASN A 199 8.51 -10.28 16.98
CA ASN A 199 8.64 -11.44 16.10
C ASN A 199 8.51 -11.06 14.62
N ALA A 200 8.42 -9.76 14.28
CA ALA A 200 8.33 -9.31 12.90
C ALA A 200 9.64 -9.63 12.15
N PRO A 201 9.60 -10.42 11.06
CA PRO A 201 10.80 -10.73 10.28
C PRO A 201 11.47 -9.47 9.74
N HIS A 202 12.79 -9.42 9.79
CA HIS A 202 13.63 -8.34 9.25
C HIS A 202 13.35 -6.95 9.83
N ALA A 203 12.55 -6.84 10.90
CA ALA A 203 12.28 -5.58 11.54
C ALA A 203 13.57 -5.00 12.17
N ARG A 204 13.85 -3.75 11.84
CA ARG A 204 14.90 -2.95 12.47
C ARG A 204 14.28 -1.64 12.91
N PHE A 205 14.82 -1.06 13.95
CA PHE A 205 14.32 0.20 14.47
C PHE A 205 15.50 0.96 15.06
N ASP A 206 15.72 2.16 14.54
CA ASP A 206 16.72 3.07 15.06
C ASP A 206 16.08 4.02 16.09
N ALA A 207 16.83 4.44 17.10
CA ALA A 207 16.31 5.28 18.18
C ALA A 207 15.76 6.64 17.70
N ASP A 208 16.30 7.14 16.58
CA ASP A 208 15.91 8.41 15.97
C ASP A 208 14.75 8.28 14.98
N ASP A 209 14.29 7.05 14.71
CA ASP A 209 13.16 6.83 13.80
C ASP A 209 11.87 7.41 14.36
N VAL A 210 11.12 8.10 13.47
CA VAL A 210 9.82 8.63 13.85
C VAL A 210 8.80 7.53 14.07
N THR A 211 7.91 7.78 15.02
CA THR A 211 6.73 6.94 15.32
C THR A 211 5.46 7.76 15.15
N VAL A 212 4.29 7.09 15.11
CA VAL A 212 2.99 7.78 15.15
C VAL A 212 2.94 8.80 16.29
N ALA A 213 3.38 8.37 17.49
CA ALA A 213 3.37 9.23 18.68
C ALA A 213 4.29 10.45 18.55
N SER A 214 5.49 10.31 17.96
CA SER A 214 6.39 11.45 17.74
C SER A 214 5.86 12.42 16.70
N LEU A 215 5.28 11.92 15.59
CA LEU A 215 4.67 12.73 14.54
C LEU A 215 3.44 13.53 15.04
N VAL A 216 2.60 12.92 15.89
CA VAL A 216 1.48 13.62 16.52
C VAL A 216 1.99 14.72 17.45
N ARG A 217 2.98 14.43 18.30
CA ARG A 217 3.54 15.44 19.23
C ARG A 217 4.21 16.61 18.50
N SER A 218 4.88 16.37 17.39
CA SER A 218 5.51 17.43 16.59
C SER A 218 4.53 18.17 15.68
N GLY A 219 3.25 17.74 15.62
CA GLY A 219 2.23 18.33 14.76
C GLY A 219 2.37 17.99 13.28
N GLN A 220 3.25 17.03 12.94
CA GLN A 220 3.49 16.56 11.57
C GLN A 220 2.50 15.48 11.11
N LEU A 221 1.69 14.94 12.03
CA LEU A 221 0.55 14.06 11.75
C LEU A 221 -0.69 14.64 12.45
N ARG A 222 -1.78 14.83 11.70
CA ARG A 222 -3.03 15.44 12.18
C ARG A 222 -4.23 14.58 11.83
N GLY A 223 -5.34 14.80 12.55
CA GLY A 223 -6.62 14.13 12.29
C GLY A 223 -6.73 12.72 12.86
N LEU A 224 -5.67 12.15 13.42
CA LEU A 224 -5.71 10.79 13.99
C LEU A 224 -6.46 10.77 15.33
N ALA A 225 -7.37 9.79 15.52
CA ALA A 225 -8.04 9.56 16.79
C ALA A 225 -7.01 9.14 17.87
N PRO A 226 -7.08 9.68 19.11
CA PRO A 226 -6.12 9.38 20.18
C PRO A 226 -5.99 7.90 20.52
N SER A 227 -7.05 7.11 20.35
CA SER A 227 -7.06 5.65 20.57
C SER A 227 -6.18 4.87 19.57
N LEU A 228 -5.78 5.50 18.46
CA LEU A 228 -5.02 4.87 17.38
C LEU A 228 -3.52 5.23 17.40
N VAL A 229 -3.00 5.85 18.45
CA VAL A 229 -1.57 6.27 18.49
C VAL A 229 -0.60 5.10 18.54
N ALA A 230 -1.00 3.94 19.04
CA ALA A 230 -0.17 2.73 19.10
C ALA A 230 -0.98 1.49 18.69
N PRO A 231 -1.43 1.41 17.43
CA PRO A 231 -2.22 0.28 16.95
C PRO A 231 -1.35 -0.97 16.81
N ARG A 232 -2.00 -2.11 16.91
CA ARG A 232 -1.37 -3.41 16.73
C ARG A 232 -2.23 -4.32 15.85
N VAL A 233 -1.63 -5.34 15.28
CA VAL A 233 -2.37 -6.42 14.62
C VAL A 233 -3.09 -7.23 15.69
N GLU A 234 -4.41 -7.33 15.59
CA GLU A 234 -5.22 -8.22 16.41
C GLU A 234 -4.95 -9.68 16.00
N ALA A 235 -4.56 -10.51 16.96
CA ALA A 235 -4.16 -11.89 16.71
C ALA A 235 -4.33 -12.76 17.95
N ALA A 236 -4.59 -14.04 17.74
CA ALA A 236 -4.79 -15.01 18.82
C ALA A 236 -3.46 -15.55 19.40
N SER A 237 -2.32 -15.34 18.71
CA SER A 237 -1.00 -15.73 19.16
C SER A 237 0.08 -14.75 18.67
N PRO A 238 1.27 -14.73 19.30
CA PRO A 238 2.41 -13.97 18.79
C PRO A 238 2.84 -14.38 17.38
N THR A 239 2.79 -15.67 17.05
CA THR A 239 3.07 -16.18 15.71
C THR A 239 2.08 -15.62 14.69
N GLU A 240 0.79 -15.62 15.03
CA GLU A 240 -0.26 -15.07 14.16
C GLU A 240 -0.09 -13.56 13.96
N ARG A 241 0.26 -12.81 15.02
CA ARG A 241 0.53 -11.38 14.93
C ARG A 241 1.64 -11.10 13.90
N ALA A 242 2.75 -11.80 14.02
CA ALA A 242 3.89 -11.63 13.12
C ALA A 242 3.55 -12.05 11.68
N ALA A 243 2.82 -13.17 11.49
CA ALA A 243 2.40 -13.65 10.18
C ALA A 243 1.47 -12.66 9.48
N LEU A 244 0.43 -12.17 10.16
CA LEU A 244 -0.50 -11.17 9.62
C LEU A 244 0.19 -9.83 9.35
N GLY A 245 1.12 -9.43 10.21
CA GLY A 245 1.94 -8.25 10.01
C GLY A 245 2.86 -8.36 8.79
N TYR A 246 3.51 -9.50 8.62
CA TYR A 246 4.32 -9.78 7.43
C TYR A 246 3.47 -9.73 6.14
N LEU A 247 2.29 -10.35 6.15
CA LEU A 247 1.36 -10.33 5.03
C LEU A 247 0.87 -8.90 4.72
N HIS A 248 0.62 -8.08 5.75
CA HIS A 248 0.31 -6.67 5.56
C HIS A 248 1.43 -5.91 4.84
N GLY A 249 2.65 -6.05 5.32
CA GLY A 249 3.81 -5.31 4.79
C GLY A 249 4.26 -5.74 3.39
N ASN A 250 4.09 -7.03 3.06
CA ASN A 250 4.63 -7.62 1.84
C ASN A 250 3.58 -7.90 0.76
N CYS A 251 2.30 -8.02 1.13
CA CYS A 251 1.23 -8.41 0.20
C CYS A 251 0.07 -7.41 0.21
N GLY A 252 -0.17 -6.73 1.35
CA GLY A 252 -1.31 -5.84 1.57
C GLY A 252 -1.35 -4.62 0.64
N GLY A 253 -0.20 -4.21 0.07
CA GLY A 253 -0.15 -3.13 -0.92
C GLY A 253 -0.98 -3.44 -2.17
N CYS A 254 -1.02 -4.71 -2.60
CA CYS A 254 -1.82 -5.17 -3.74
C CYS A 254 -3.09 -5.90 -3.28
N HIS A 255 -3.00 -6.78 -2.25
CA HIS A 255 -4.12 -7.56 -1.73
C HIS A 255 -4.85 -6.80 -0.62
N ASN A 256 -5.74 -5.89 -1.01
CA ASN A 256 -6.58 -5.08 -0.14
C ASN A 256 -8.02 -4.97 -0.71
N ASP A 257 -8.89 -4.27 -0.01
CA ASP A 257 -10.32 -4.14 -0.32
C ASP A 257 -10.66 -2.94 -1.25
N VAL A 258 -9.69 -2.10 -1.57
CA VAL A 258 -9.91 -0.83 -2.31
C VAL A 258 -9.14 -0.74 -3.64
N GLY A 259 -8.09 -1.55 -3.81
CA GLY A 259 -7.22 -1.51 -4.99
C GLY A 259 -7.73 -2.34 -6.18
N PRO A 260 -6.97 -2.36 -7.29
CA PRO A 260 -7.34 -3.09 -8.52
C PRO A 260 -7.56 -4.60 -8.31
N LEU A 261 -6.95 -5.21 -7.28
CA LEU A 261 -7.13 -6.63 -6.97
C LEU A 261 -8.27 -6.92 -5.96
N ALA A 262 -9.02 -5.90 -5.50
CA ALA A 262 -10.16 -6.09 -4.60
C ALA A 262 -11.18 -7.14 -5.10
N PRO A 263 -11.47 -7.27 -6.43
CA PRO A 263 -12.37 -8.31 -6.94
C PRO A 263 -11.91 -9.76 -6.71
N LEU A 264 -10.65 -9.98 -6.32
CA LEU A 264 -10.18 -11.30 -5.90
C LEU A 264 -10.77 -11.73 -4.56
N GLY A 265 -11.30 -10.78 -3.77
CA GLY A 265 -11.83 -11.03 -2.44
C GLY A 265 -10.79 -11.66 -1.51
N MET A 266 -9.53 -11.21 -1.58
CA MET A 266 -8.43 -11.64 -0.72
C MET A 266 -7.76 -10.39 -0.15
N VAL A 267 -8.00 -10.13 1.14
CA VAL A 267 -7.47 -8.99 1.87
C VAL A 267 -6.35 -9.45 2.77
N LEU A 268 -5.17 -8.87 2.62
CA LEU A 268 -3.97 -9.12 3.45
C LEU A 268 -3.51 -7.84 4.17
N ALA A 269 -4.03 -6.69 3.74
CA ALA A 269 -3.86 -5.44 4.46
C ALA A 269 -4.60 -5.47 5.81
N GLN A 270 -3.98 -4.93 6.85
CA GLN A 270 -4.66 -4.64 8.12
C GLN A 270 -5.35 -3.28 8.00
N SER A 271 -6.56 -3.17 8.50
CA SER A 271 -7.38 -1.95 8.51
C SER A 271 -7.73 -1.53 9.93
N PHE A 272 -7.80 -0.22 10.19
CA PHE A 272 -8.14 0.37 11.49
C PHE A 272 -9.33 1.31 11.40
N GLY A 273 -9.72 1.70 10.20
CA GLY A 273 -10.89 2.53 9.92
C GLY A 273 -12.02 1.79 9.24
N ARG A 274 -11.77 0.59 8.71
CA ARG A 274 -12.73 -0.22 7.97
C ARG A 274 -12.86 -1.63 8.55
N ASP A 275 -14.05 -2.20 8.47
CA ASP A 275 -14.27 -3.62 8.79
C ASP A 275 -13.86 -4.49 7.59
N ALA A 276 -12.58 -4.71 7.44
CA ALA A 276 -11.98 -5.50 6.37
C ALA A 276 -10.96 -6.52 6.93
N PRO A 277 -11.41 -7.50 7.73
CA PRO A 277 -10.50 -8.43 8.39
C PRO A 277 -9.86 -9.40 7.39
N ALA A 278 -8.54 -9.63 7.54
CA ALA A 278 -7.77 -10.51 6.65
C ALA A 278 -8.15 -11.99 6.77
N LEU A 279 -8.26 -12.51 7.99
CA LEU A 279 -8.47 -13.93 8.26
C LEU A 279 -9.68 -14.55 7.54
N PRO A 280 -10.89 -13.93 7.57
CA PRO A 280 -12.07 -14.48 6.90
C PRO A 280 -11.93 -14.56 5.38
N THR A 281 -11.03 -13.79 4.78
CA THR A 281 -10.79 -13.82 3.33
C THR A 281 -9.72 -14.83 2.93
N LEU A 282 -8.97 -15.36 3.89
CA LEU A 282 -7.78 -16.15 3.68
C LEU A 282 -7.97 -17.62 4.10
N VAL A 283 -8.46 -17.83 5.32
CA VAL A 283 -8.54 -19.15 5.96
C VAL A 283 -9.71 -19.96 5.41
N ASP A 284 -9.44 -21.22 5.05
CA ASP A 284 -10.39 -22.16 4.44
C ASP A 284 -11.10 -21.63 3.19
N ARG A 285 -10.50 -20.62 2.53
CA ARG A 285 -11.06 -20.10 1.30
C ARG A 285 -10.45 -20.79 0.08
N PRO A 286 -11.27 -21.16 -0.91
CA PRO A 286 -10.77 -21.73 -2.14
C PRO A 286 -9.78 -20.76 -2.84
N SER A 287 -8.67 -21.29 -3.31
CA SER A 287 -7.76 -20.55 -4.18
C SER A 287 -8.28 -20.59 -5.63
N ARG A 288 -8.24 -19.43 -6.31
CA ARG A 288 -8.44 -19.39 -7.77
C ARG A 288 -7.21 -19.86 -8.54
N PHE A 289 -6.03 -19.74 -7.92
CA PHE A 289 -4.78 -20.25 -8.48
C PHE A 289 -4.69 -21.75 -8.25
N ARG A 290 -4.25 -22.49 -9.27
CA ARG A 290 -4.05 -23.94 -9.21
C ARG A 290 -2.57 -24.25 -9.41
N LEU A 291 -2.01 -25.03 -8.49
CA LEU A 291 -0.67 -25.58 -8.61
C LEU A 291 -0.77 -26.88 -9.42
N TRP A 292 -0.07 -26.97 -10.52
CA TRP A 292 -0.13 -28.12 -11.42
C TRP A 292 0.47 -29.39 -10.79
N ASP A 293 1.48 -29.21 -9.93
CA ASP A 293 2.20 -30.27 -9.20
C ASP A 293 1.62 -30.57 -7.80
N ARG A 294 0.61 -29.80 -7.36
CA ARG A 294 -0.05 -29.92 -6.05
C ARG A 294 -1.57 -29.80 -6.19
N PRO A 295 -2.21 -30.80 -6.79
CA PRO A 295 -3.66 -30.75 -7.05
C PRO A 295 -4.51 -30.73 -5.78
N ASP A 296 -3.97 -31.16 -4.63
CA ASP A 296 -4.57 -31.15 -3.32
C ASP A 296 -4.47 -29.79 -2.60
N ALA A 297 -3.58 -28.90 -3.03
CA ALA A 297 -3.47 -27.54 -2.51
C ALA A 297 -4.54 -26.65 -3.17
N VAL A 298 -5.72 -26.66 -2.60
CA VAL A 298 -6.92 -25.97 -3.15
C VAL A 298 -7.37 -24.77 -2.33
N HIS A 299 -6.86 -24.58 -1.11
CA HIS A 299 -7.20 -23.48 -0.24
C HIS A 299 -6.11 -22.40 -0.26
N ARG A 300 -6.50 -21.12 -0.03
CA ARG A 300 -5.54 -20.04 0.18
C ARG A 300 -4.63 -20.37 1.35
N VAL A 301 -5.24 -20.68 2.50
CA VAL A 301 -4.61 -21.24 3.71
C VAL A 301 -5.50 -22.35 4.23
N ALA A 302 -4.94 -23.54 4.41
CA ALA A 302 -5.59 -24.71 5.02
C ALA A 302 -5.03 -24.87 6.45
N PRO A 303 -5.79 -24.59 7.53
CA PRO A 303 -5.30 -24.67 8.90
C PRO A 303 -4.76 -26.05 9.25
N GLY A 304 -3.55 -26.10 9.83
CA GLY A 304 -2.86 -27.35 10.16
C GLY A 304 -2.32 -28.16 8.97
N ALA A 305 -2.33 -27.56 7.76
CA ALA A 305 -1.90 -28.24 6.54
C ALA A 305 -1.09 -27.30 5.61
N PRO A 306 0.15 -26.96 5.96
CA PRO A 306 1.01 -26.07 5.15
C PRO A 306 1.17 -26.54 3.71
N GLU A 307 1.32 -27.86 3.50
CA GLU A 307 1.47 -28.49 2.20
C GLU A 307 0.23 -28.36 1.30
N ARG A 308 -0.95 -28.06 1.88
CA ARG A 308 -2.22 -27.82 1.16
C ARG A 308 -2.55 -26.34 1.01
N SER A 309 -1.68 -25.45 1.48
CA SER A 309 -1.87 -24.00 1.52
C SER A 309 -1.18 -23.31 0.35
N VAL A 310 -1.97 -22.84 -0.62
CA VAL A 310 -1.46 -22.18 -1.85
C VAL A 310 -0.61 -20.95 -1.53
N LEU A 311 -0.93 -20.20 -0.46
CA LEU A 311 -0.16 -19.04 -0.03
C LEU A 311 1.32 -19.41 0.20
N LEU A 312 1.59 -20.47 0.96
CA LEU A 312 2.96 -20.89 1.29
C LEU A 312 3.72 -21.37 0.06
N HIS A 313 3.06 -22.15 -0.82
CA HIS A 313 3.68 -22.60 -2.06
C HIS A 313 4.10 -21.42 -2.94
N ARG A 314 3.21 -20.44 -3.12
CA ARG A 314 3.51 -19.26 -3.92
C ARG A 314 4.59 -18.37 -3.31
N LEU A 315 4.65 -18.28 -1.97
CA LEU A 315 5.69 -17.55 -1.26
C LEU A 315 7.08 -18.19 -1.47
N ARG A 316 7.15 -19.53 -1.57
CA ARG A 316 8.37 -20.30 -1.84
C ARG A 316 8.73 -20.41 -3.32
N ALA A 317 7.78 -20.19 -4.22
CA ALA A 317 8.05 -20.26 -5.65
C ALA A 317 8.92 -19.08 -6.13
N ARG A 318 9.75 -19.35 -7.14
CA ARG A 318 10.54 -18.33 -7.84
C ARG A 318 10.44 -18.43 -9.37
N ASP A 319 9.54 -19.26 -9.86
CA ASP A 319 9.15 -19.17 -11.26
C ASP A 319 8.14 -18.02 -11.45
N PRO A 320 8.24 -17.23 -12.55
CA PRO A 320 7.44 -16.01 -12.74
C PRO A 320 5.92 -16.25 -12.81
N GLN A 321 5.45 -17.46 -13.08
CA GLN A 321 4.03 -17.78 -13.20
C GLN A 321 3.42 -18.11 -11.84
N THR A 322 4.21 -18.64 -10.91
CA THR A 322 3.74 -19.14 -9.62
C THR A 322 4.08 -18.19 -8.47
N GLN A 323 5.24 -17.53 -8.51
CA GLN A 323 5.74 -16.76 -7.37
C GLN A 323 4.80 -15.66 -6.88
N MET A 324 4.86 -15.37 -5.57
CA MET A 324 4.34 -14.15 -4.94
C MET A 324 5.38 -13.59 -3.94
N PRO A 325 5.63 -12.27 -3.98
CA PRO A 325 5.15 -11.28 -4.96
C PRO A 325 5.64 -11.57 -6.37
N PRO A 326 4.89 -11.11 -7.42
CA PRO A 326 5.25 -11.39 -8.81
C PRO A 326 6.45 -10.58 -9.32
N VAL A 327 6.78 -9.50 -8.61
CA VAL A 327 7.89 -8.58 -8.92
C VAL A 327 8.63 -8.20 -7.63
N GLY A 328 9.88 -7.70 -7.77
CA GLY A 328 10.64 -7.09 -6.67
C GLY A 328 11.41 -8.06 -5.78
N SER A 329 11.40 -9.38 -6.05
CA SER A 329 12.27 -10.33 -5.37
C SER A 329 12.66 -11.52 -6.27
N LEU A 330 13.92 -11.94 -6.16
CA LEU A 330 14.49 -13.10 -6.83
C LEU A 330 14.80 -14.24 -5.84
N VAL A 331 14.90 -13.92 -4.56
CA VAL A 331 15.27 -14.85 -3.49
C VAL A 331 14.08 -15.07 -2.56
N VAL A 332 13.86 -16.32 -2.16
CA VAL A 332 12.83 -16.68 -1.17
C VAL A 332 13.17 -16.02 0.18
N ASP A 333 12.17 -15.45 0.81
CA ASP A 333 12.25 -15.05 2.21
C ASP A 333 12.05 -16.28 3.09
N GLU A 334 13.13 -16.97 3.37
CA GLU A 334 13.09 -18.24 4.14
C GLU A 334 12.65 -18.04 5.59
N GLU A 335 12.95 -16.87 6.19
CA GLU A 335 12.52 -16.56 7.55
C GLU A 335 11.00 -16.39 7.60
N ALA A 336 10.46 -15.61 6.68
CA ALA A 336 9.02 -15.43 6.58
C ALA A 336 8.29 -16.69 6.11
N ALA A 337 8.86 -17.48 5.19
CA ALA A 337 8.28 -18.74 4.78
C ALA A 337 8.12 -19.71 5.97
N ARG A 338 9.15 -19.79 6.85
CA ARG A 338 9.07 -20.58 8.10
C ARG A 338 8.07 -19.99 9.09
N LEU A 339 7.94 -18.66 9.20
CA LEU A 339 6.93 -18.03 10.05
C LEU A 339 5.52 -18.39 9.57
N ILE A 340 5.22 -18.24 8.29
CA ILE A 340 3.92 -18.58 7.70
C ILE A 340 3.62 -20.06 7.85
N GLU A 341 4.58 -20.93 7.64
CA GLU A 341 4.44 -22.39 7.85
C GLU A 341 4.05 -22.70 9.29
N ARG A 342 4.80 -22.20 10.29
CA ARG A 342 4.45 -22.39 11.71
C ARG A 342 3.06 -21.88 12.06
N TRP A 343 2.70 -20.69 11.57
CA TRP A 343 1.36 -20.15 11.79
C TRP A 343 0.26 -21.05 11.24
N ILE A 344 0.45 -21.63 10.05
CA ILE A 344 -0.48 -22.58 9.46
C ILE A 344 -0.51 -23.87 10.28
N ASP A 345 0.65 -24.42 10.70
CA ASP A 345 0.76 -25.63 11.53
C ASP A 345 0.06 -25.48 12.88
N GLU A 346 0.12 -24.30 13.51
CA GLU A 346 -0.63 -23.96 14.73
C GLU A 346 -2.15 -24.00 14.51
N GLY A 347 -2.59 -24.17 13.24
CA GLY A 347 -3.98 -24.28 12.83
C GLY A 347 -4.70 -22.93 12.78
N VAL A 348 -3.95 -21.83 12.61
CA VAL A 348 -4.51 -20.46 12.46
C VAL A 348 -5.51 -20.15 13.59
N PRO A 349 -5.05 -19.93 14.82
CA PRO A 349 -5.93 -19.87 16.01
C PRO A 349 -7.08 -18.85 15.90
N GLY A 350 -6.79 -17.65 15.37
CA GLY A 350 -7.81 -16.61 15.16
C GLY A 350 -8.83 -16.97 14.08
N GLY A 351 -8.44 -17.75 13.07
CA GLY A 351 -9.36 -18.25 12.05
C GLY A 351 -10.42 -19.18 12.60
N ARG A 352 -10.07 -20.02 13.57
CA ARG A 352 -11.02 -20.92 14.26
C ARG A 352 -12.02 -20.13 15.13
N LEU A 353 -11.55 -19.11 15.84
CA LEU A 353 -12.44 -18.26 16.65
C LEU A 353 -13.45 -17.51 15.78
N ALA A 354 -13.02 -16.97 14.65
CA ALA A 354 -13.91 -16.28 13.71
C ALA A 354 -14.96 -17.20 13.06
N SER A 355 -14.72 -18.50 12.95
CA SER A 355 -15.69 -19.46 12.41
C SER A 355 -16.75 -19.88 13.42
N LEU A 356 -16.49 -19.76 14.73
CA LEU A 356 -17.43 -20.10 15.79
C LEU A 356 -18.48 -19.00 16.08
N HIS A 357 -18.22 -17.77 15.59
CA HIS A 357 -19.11 -16.61 15.76
C HIS A 357 -19.99 -16.32 14.54
N ARG A 358 -20.06 -17.24 13.57
CA ARG A 358 -20.99 -17.20 12.42
C ARG A 358 -22.10 -18.27 12.61
#